data_d8d1c399c3873aed57cec5a39f5f4215
#
_entry.id   d8d1c399c3873aed57cec5a39f5f4215
#
_cell.length_a   1.000
_cell.length_b   1.000
_cell.length_c   1.000
_cell.angle_alpha   90.00
_cell.angle_beta   90.00
_cell.angle_gamma   90.00
#
_symmetry.space_group_name_H-M   'P 1'
#
loop_
_entity.id
_entity.type
_entity.pdbx_description
1 polymer ?
#
loop_
_entity_poly.entity_id
_entity_poly.type
_entity_poly.pdbx_seq_one_letter_code
_entity_poly.pdbx_strand_id
1 'polypeptide(L)'
;MDLFEYMSMQRKKEESPLAVRMRPKNLDEVAGQQHIIGKDKLLYRAIKADKISSLIFYGPPGTGKTTLAKVIANTTSANFVQMNATTSGKKDMEQAVSQAKDAFGMYGKKTILFIDEIHRFNKAQQDYLLPFVEDGTVILIGATTENPYFEVNSALLSRSQIFHLEPLAESDIYRLVKTAVEDNERGMGAYGAVITEEAARFIAEMASGDARRALNAVELGVLTTEPDDKGQLVIDLSVAEECIQRKSVNYDRDGDNHYDNISAFIKSMRGTDPDAAVFYLARMLDAGEDPKFIARRIMICASEDVGNADPQALVVAVAASQGVERIGMPEARILLSQAAAYVASAPKSNACIMAVDKALEMVKSQNTGQVPPYLRDAHYGGAKKLGHGIGYKYAHDYPEHYVKQQYLPDELKEERFYVPTENGYEKKIKAHLKHLREREE
;
A
#
# COMPACT_ATOMS: atom_id res chain seq x y z
N MET A 1 -36.11 28.12 -1.78
CA MET A 1 -35.18 27.89 -2.91
C MET A 1 -35.47 29.00 -3.88
N ASP A 2 -34.53 29.94 -4.03
CA ASP A 2 -34.63 31.07 -4.95
C ASP A 2 -34.44 30.58 -6.40
N LEU A 3 -35.04 31.28 -7.37
CA LEU A 3 -34.94 30.97 -8.80
C LEU A 3 -33.47 30.92 -9.26
N PHE A 4 -32.63 31.78 -8.71
CA PHE A 4 -31.17 31.80 -8.96
C PHE A 4 -30.47 30.55 -8.39
N GLU A 5 -30.85 30.09 -7.22
CA GLU A 5 -30.36 28.83 -6.64
C GLU A 5 -30.76 27.62 -7.49
N TYR A 6 -32.02 27.61 -7.97
CA TYR A 6 -32.51 26.55 -8.85
C TYR A 6 -31.77 26.55 -10.20
N MET A 7 -31.61 27.70 -10.84
CA MET A 7 -30.85 27.84 -12.09
C MET A 7 -29.36 27.49 -11.92
N SER A 8 -28.75 27.89 -10.80
CA SER A 8 -27.37 27.52 -10.45
C SER A 8 -27.22 26.02 -10.24
N MET A 9 -28.19 25.37 -9.59
CA MET A 9 -28.19 23.91 -9.42
C MET A 9 -28.38 23.16 -10.75
N GLN A 10 -29.23 23.65 -11.64
CA GLN A 10 -29.39 23.06 -12.98
C GLN A 10 -28.12 23.20 -13.81
N ARG A 11 -27.54 24.39 -13.89
CA ARG A 11 -26.25 24.61 -14.60
C ARG A 11 -25.12 23.75 -14.03
N LYS A 12 -24.98 23.68 -12.70
CA LYS A 12 -24.01 22.80 -12.04
C LYS A 12 -24.22 21.32 -12.39
N LYS A 13 -25.46 20.92 -12.63
CA LYS A 13 -25.79 19.54 -12.98
C LYS A 13 -25.45 19.23 -14.45
N GLU A 14 -25.65 20.18 -15.34
CA GLU A 14 -25.34 20.08 -16.77
C GLU A 14 -23.84 20.23 -17.05
N GLU A 15 -23.14 21.12 -16.33
CA GLU A 15 -21.70 21.36 -16.45
C GLU A 15 -20.84 20.38 -15.63
N SER A 16 -21.44 19.45 -14.87
CA SER A 16 -20.65 18.48 -14.11
C SER A 16 -20.03 17.42 -15.03
N PRO A 17 -18.80 16.96 -14.74
CA PRO A 17 -18.13 15.93 -15.56
C PRO A 17 -19.00 14.69 -15.78
N LEU A 18 -18.92 14.09 -16.98
CA LEU A 18 -19.69 12.90 -17.34
C LEU A 18 -19.56 11.77 -16.31
N ALA A 19 -18.37 11.57 -15.78
CA ALA A 19 -18.11 10.59 -14.70
C ALA A 19 -18.92 10.87 -13.42
N VAL A 20 -19.39 12.09 -13.19
CA VAL A 20 -20.26 12.45 -12.07
C VAL A 20 -21.72 12.27 -12.42
N ARG A 21 -22.12 12.65 -13.65
CA ARG A 21 -23.49 12.52 -14.14
C ARG A 21 -23.91 11.06 -14.29
N MET A 22 -23.02 10.20 -14.79
CA MET A 22 -23.23 8.77 -15.01
C MET A 22 -23.18 7.92 -13.74
N ARG A 23 -23.06 8.52 -12.56
CA ARG A 23 -23.06 7.74 -11.30
C ARG A 23 -24.37 6.99 -11.13
N PRO A 24 -24.31 5.68 -10.78
CA PRO A 24 -25.46 4.87 -10.42
C PRO A 24 -26.31 5.53 -9.34
N LYS A 25 -27.64 5.44 -9.49
CA LYS A 25 -28.62 5.93 -8.50
C LYS A 25 -29.05 4.82 -7.54
N ASN A 26 -28.96 3.58 -7.96
CA ASN A 26 -29.37 2.38 -7.21
C ASN A 26 -28.36 1.24 -7.42
N LEU A 27 -28.52 0.15 -6.64
CA LEU A 27 -27.61 -1.01 -6.67
C LEU A 27 -27.61 -1.74 -8.02
N ASP A 28 -28.72 -1.76 -8.73
CA ASP A 28 -28.85 -2.49 -10.00
C ASP A 28 -28.12 -1.77 -11.16
N GLU A 29 -27.85 -0.47 -11.01
CA GLU A 29 -27.07 0.31 -11.97
C GLU A 29 -25.56 0.22 -11.74
N VAL A 30 -25.11 -0.35 -10.62
CA VAL A 30 -23.65 -0.43 -10.33
C VAL A 30 -22.98 -1.41 -11.26
N ALA A 31 -22.04 -0.92 -12.05
CA ALA A 31 -21.25 -1.75 -12.94
C ALA A 31 -20.23 -2.61 -12.14
N GLY A 32 -20.12 -3.88 -12.48
CA GLY A 32 -19.18 -4.80 -11.84
C GLY A 32 -19.48 -5.10 -10.37
N GLN A 33 -18.46 -5.47 -9.60
CA GLN A 33 -18.47 -5.72 -8.15
C GLN A 33 -19.49 -6.78 -7.68
N GLN A 34 -19.88 -7.72 -8.54
CA GLN A 34 -20.89 -8.74 -8.24
C GLN A 34 -20.50 -9.65 -7.07
N HIS A 35 -19.22 -9.81 -6.80
CA HIS A 35 -18.70 -10.55 -5.66
C HIS A 35 -19.03 -9.90 -4.31
N ILE A 36 -19.35 -8.59 -4.30
CA ILE A 36 -19.70 -7.81 -3.10
C ILE A 36 -21.22 -7.50 -3.07
N ILE A 37 -21.76 -7.03 -4.20
CA ILE A 37 -23.13 -6.49 -4.28
C ILE A 37 -24.09 -7.40 -5.06
N GLY A 38 -23.69 -8.63 -5.42
CA GLY A 38 -24.62 -9.61 -5.98
C GLY A 38 -25.82 -9.84 -5.05
N LYS A 39 -27.00 -10.16 -5.59
CA LYS A 39 -28.27 -10.28 -4.84
C LYS A 39 -28.20 -11.29 -3.69
N ASP A 40 -27.33 -12.28 -3.79
CA ASP A 40 -27.05 -13.31 -2.77
C ASP A 40 -26.04 -12.85 -1.70
N LYS A 41 -25.34 -11.74 -1.91
CA LYS A 41 -24.26 -11.29 -1.04
C LYS A 41 -24.73 -10.57 0.21
N LEU A 42 -23.91 -10.66 1.26
CA LEU A 42 -24.22 -10.09 2.57
C LEU A 42 -24.51 -8.58 2.49
N LEU A 43 -23.64 -7.83 1.78
CA LEU A 43 -23.76 -6.38 1.69
C LEU A 43 -25.08 -5.97 1.01
N TYR A 44 -25.46 -6.62 -0.10
CA TYR A 44 -26.72 -6.36 -0.78
C TYR A 44 -27.92 -6.56 0.17
N ARG A 45 -27.95 -7.68 0.89
CA ARG A 45 -29.03 -7.99 1.83
C ARG A 45 -29.08 -7.01 3.01
N ALA A 46 -27.90 -6.61 3.53
CA ALA A 46 -27.80 -5.62 4.62
C ALA A 46 -28.32 -4.24 4.19
N ILE A 47 -28.00 -3.81 2.96
CA ILE A 47 -28.50 -2.56 2.39
C ILE A 47 -30.04 -2.60 2.24
N LYS A 48 -30.56 -3.67 1.65
CA LYS A 48 -32.02 -3.82 1.48
C LYS A 48 -32.79 -3.92 2.78
N ALA A 49 -32.18 -4.45 3.84
CA ALA A 49 -32.75 -4.54 5.17
C ALA A 49 -32.59 -3.27 6.02
N ASP A 50 -31.90 -2.23 5.51
CA ASP A 50 -31.51 -1.02 6.26
C ASP A 50 -30.73 -1.35 7.56
N LYS A 51 -29.88 -2.37 7.50
CA LYS A 51 -29.08 -2.90 8.63
C LYS A 51 -27.60 -2.89 8.31
N ILE A 52 -27.07 -1.70 7.97
CA ILE A 52 -25.67 -1.53 7.62
C ILE A 52 -24.87 -1.25 8.88
N SER A 53 -23.74 -1.94 9.02
CA SER A 53 -22.66 -1.63 9.94
C SER A 53 -21.60 -0.73 9.27
N SER A 54 -20.57 -0.34 9.99
CA SER A 54 -19.45 0.39 9.41
C SER A 54 -18.67 -0.47 8.39
N LEU A 55 -18.21 0.17 7.31
CA LEU A 55 -17.60 -0.46 6.15
C LEU A 55 -16.29 0.23 5.80
N ILE A 56 -15.34 -0.53 5.28
CA ILE A 56 -14.14 0.00 4.63
C ILE A 56 -14.11 -0.56 3.20
N PHE A 57 -14.16 0.33 2.21
CA PHE A 57 -13.96 0.00 0.81
C PHE A 57 -12.52 0.29 0.41
N TYR A 58 -11.81 -0.70 -0.10
CA TYR A 58 -10.46 -0.49 -0.64
C TYR A 58 -10.32 -1.08 -2.03
N GLY A 59 -9.37 -0.57 -2.80
CA GLY A 59 -9.09 -1.00 -4.16
C GLY A 59 -8.70 0.14 -5.08
N PRO A 60 -8.34 -0.13 -6.34
CA PRO A 60 -7.83 0.86 -7.29
C PRO A 60 -8.76 2.05 -7.53
N PRO A 61 -8.25 3.19 -8.02
CA PRO A 61 -9.08 4.33 -8.41
C PRO A 61 -10.07 3.94 -9.51
N GLY A 62 -11.21 4.64 -9.57
CA GLY A 62 -12.23 4.43 -10.60
C GLY A 62 -13.09 3.17 -10.47
N THR A 63 -12.89 2.32 -9.45
CA THR A 63 -13.64 1.07 -9.20
C THR A 63 -15.03 1.28 -8.60
N GLY A 64 -15.38 2.52 -8.22
CA GLY A 64 -16.71 2.86 -7.74
C GLY A 64 -16.88 2.99 -6.23
N LYS A 65 -15.80 3.08 -5.42
CA LYS A 65 -15.87 3.22 -3.94
C LYS A 65 -16.81 4.33 -3.48
N THR A 66 -16.58 5.56 -3.92
CA THR A 66 -17.41 6.73 -3.60
C THR A 66 -18.84 6.58 -4.16
N THR A 67 -18.97 5.97 -5.32
CA THR A 67 -20.25 5.70 -5.98
C THR A 67 -21.08 4.72 -5.16
N LEU A 68 -20.48 3.61 -4.73
CA LEU A 68 -21.16 2.60 -3.93
C LEU A 68 -21.62 3.16 -2.58
N ALA A 69 -20.79 3.97 -1.92
CA ALA A 69 -21.17 4.65 -0.68
C ALA A 69 -22.41 5.55 -0.86
N LYS A 70 -22.49 6.29 -1.97
CA LYS A 70 -23.66 7.12 -2.30
C LYS A 70 -24.92 6.29 -2.61
N VAL A 71 -24.76 5.20 -3.36
CA VAL A 71 -25.88 4.27 -3.65
C VAL A 71 -26.41 3.66 -2.36
N ILE A 72 -25.52 3.27 -1.44
CA ILE A 72 -25.91 2.79 -0.11
C ILE A 72 -26.71 3.85 0.64
N ALA A 73 -26.21 5.08 0.69
CA ALA A 73 -26.89 6.17 1.37
C ALA A 73 -28.27 6.48 0.76
N ASN A 74 -28.39 6.45 -0.55
CA ASN A 74 -29.66 6.66 -1.26
C ASN A 74 -30.68 5.52 -1.05
N THR A 75 -30.19 4.31 -0.77
CA THR A 75 -31.04 3.13 -0.56
C THR A 75 -31.50 2.99 0.90
N THR A 76 -30.78 3.65 1.82
CA THR A 76 -31.06 3.60 3.27
C THR A 76 -31.78 4.86 3.74
N SER A 77 -32.34 4.81 4.93
CA SER A 77 -33.00 5.96 5.58
C SER A 77 -32.01 6.92 6.25
N ALA A 78 -30.71 6.65 6.22
CA ALA A 78 -29.67 7.40 6.91
C ALA A 78 -29.37 8.76 6.25
N ASN A 79 -28.95 9.72 7.04
CA ASN A 79 -28.31 10.94 6.52
C ASN A 79 -26.96 10.61 5.93
N PHE A 80 -26.53 11.37 4.90
CA PHE A 80 -25.22 11.18 4.28
C PHE A 80 -24.36 12.43 4.43
N VAL A 81 -23.23 12.28 5.12
CA VAL A 81 -22.20 13.31 5.25
C VAL A 81 -20.94 12.80 4.59
N GLN A 82 -20.44 13.57 3.62
CA GLN A 82 -19.21 13.22 2.88
C GLN A 82 -18.07 14.12 3.32
N MET A 83 -16.93 13.51 3.61
CA MET A 83 -15.66 14.18 3.90
C MET A 83 -14.56 13.62 2.99
N ASN A 84 -13.54 14.44 2.73
CA ASN A 84 -12.33 13.97 2.06
C ASN A 84 -11.15 14.20 3.01
N ALA A 85 -10.45 13.15 3.40
CA ALA A 85 -9.37 13.22 4.38
C ALA A 85 -8.16 14.06 3.93
N THR A 86 -8.02 14.34 2.63
CA THR A 86 -6.96 15.24 2.13
C THR A 86 -7.24 16.71 2.36
N THR A 87 -8.50 17.11 2.48
CA THR A 87 -8.93 18.51 2.61
C THR A 87 -9.62 18.83 3.92
N SER A 88 -10.16 17.81 4.61
CA SER A 88 -10.91 17.98 5.86
C SER A 88 -10.02 17.83 7.08
N GLY A 89 -10.24 18.70 8.06
CA GLY A 89 -9.52 18.69 9.32
C GLY A 89 -10.34 18.22 10.52
N LYS A 90 -9.76 18.35 11.72
CA LYS A 90 -10.42 17.97 12.99
C LYS A 90 -11.74 18.70 13.21
N LYS A 91 -11.80 19.99 12.87
CA LYS A 91 -13.02 20.81 13.03
C LYS A 91 -14.19 20.32 12.17
N ASP A 92 -13.90 19.90 10.94
CA ASP A 92 -14.92 19.39 10.03
C ASP A 92 -15.49 18.07 10.55
N MET A 93 -14.62 17.20 11.13
CA MET A 93 -15.04 15.98 11.80
C MET A 93 -15.93 16.25 13.01
N GLU A 94 -15.53 17.19 13.88
CA GLU A 94 -16.31 17.58 15.05
C GLU A 94 -17.70 18.09 14.65
N GLN A 95 -17.78 18.89 13.59
CA GLN A 95 -19.03 19.39 13.05
C GLN A 95 -19.91 18.26 12.49
N ALA A 96 -19.33 17.34 11.71
CA ALA A 96 -20.06 16.20 11.16
C ALA A 96 -20.62 15.29 12.26
N VAL A 97 -19.84 15.03 13.30
CA VAL A 97 -20.28 14.22 14.46
C VAL A 97 -21.35 14.95 15.26
N SER A 98 -21.24 16.27 15.47
CA SER A 98 -22.29 17.06 16.12
C SER A 98 -23.60 16.99 15.37
N GLN A 99 -23.58 17.18 14.05
CA GLN A 99 -24.76 17.03 13.20
C GLN A 99 -25.35 15.62 13.26
N ALA A 100 -24.52 14.59 13.32
CA ALA A 100 -24.99 13.20 13.47
C ALA A 100 -25.68 12.96 14.80
N LYS A 101 -25.15 13.50 15.91
CA LYS A 101 -25.78 13.45 17.25
C LYS A 101 -27.12 14.14 17.29
N ASP A 102 -27.19 15.34 16.71
CA ASP A 102 -28.43 16.13 16.65
C ASP A 102 -29.50 15.39 15.84
N ALA A 103 -29.12 14.84 14.68
CA ALA A 103 -30.04 14.06 13.84
C ALA A 103 -30.55 12.78 14.53
N PHE A 104 -29.68 12.10 15.26
CA PHE A 104 -30.04 10.91 16.01
C PHE A 104 -30.92 11.25 17.22
N GLY A 105 -30.54 12.28 17.99
CA GLY A 105 -31.29 12.72 19.17
C GLY A 105 -32.67 13.28 18.87
N MET A 106 -32.80 14.09 17.81
CA MET A 106 -34.07 14.75 17.46
C MET A 106 -35.01 13.87 16.63
N TYR A 107 -34.45 13.03 15.75
CA TYR A 107 -35.23 12.33 14.73
C TYR A 107 -35.05 10.82 14.73
N GLY A 108 -34.18 10.27 15.60
CA GLY A 108 -33.78 8.85 15.59
C GLY A 108 -33.08 8.42 14.29
N LYS A 109 -32.57 9.38 13.50
CA LYS A 109 -32.03 9.15 12.17
C LYS A 109 -30.53 8.93 12.23
N LYS A 110 -30.07 7.78 11.79
CA LYS A 110 -28.63 7.45 11.70
C LYS A 110 -27.93 8.31 10.64
N THR A 111 -26.65 8.51 10.81
CA THR A 111 -25.83 9.24 9.83
C THR A 111 -24.73 8.32 9.30
N ILE A 112 -24.66 8.17 7.98
CA ILE A 112 -23.53 7.59 7.28
C ILE A 112 -22.50 8.69 7.09
N LEU A 113 -21.33 8.53 7.72
CA LEU A 113 -20.17 9.37 7.52
C LEU A 113 -19.24 8.69 6.50
N PHE A 114 -19.26 9.18 5.27
CA PHE A 114 -18.37 8.72 4.23
C PHE A 114 -17.08 9.52 4.27
N ILE A 115 -15.94 8.82 4.43
CA ILE A 115 -14.59 9.43 4.43
C ILE A 115 -13.82 8.89 3.24
N ASP A 116 -13.61 9.75 2.24
CA ASP A 116 -12.75 9.43 1.09
C ASP A 116 -11.29 9.60 1.47
N GLU A 117 -10.44 8.67 1.01
CA GLU A 117 -9.00 8.58 1.31
C GLU A 117 -8.71 8.53 2.82
N ILE A 118 -9.45 7.67 3.57
CA ILE A 118 -9.37 7.59 5.04
C ILE A 118 -7.95 7.38 5.58
N HIS A 119 -7.06 6.77 4.81
CA HIS A 119 -5.65 6.57 5.14
C HIS A 119 -4.88 7.90 5.33
N ARG A 120 -5.37 9.02 4.79
CA ARG A 120 -4.77 10.35 4.96
C ARG A 120 -5.03 10.96 6.34
N PHE A 121 -5.99 10.43 7.08
CA PHE A 121 -6.17 10.82 8.47
C PHE A 121 -5.11 10.18 9.35
N ASN A 122 -4.48 10.99 10.21
CA ASN A 122 -3.55 10.48 11.21
C ASN A 122 -4.27 9.63 12.29
N LYS A 123 -3.50 8.90 13.10
CA LYS A 123 -4.04 8.00 14.14
C LYS A 123 -4.99 8.71 15.10
N ALA A 124 -4.66 9.93 15.55
CA ALA A 124 -5.51 10.69 16.47
C ALA A 124 -6.85 11.10 15.85
N GLN A 125 -6.88 11.36 14.55
CA GLN A 125 -8.11 11.66 13.81
C GLN A 125 -8.96 10.40 13.62
N GLN A 126 -8.33 9.27 13.35
CA GLN A 126 -9.04 7.99 13.25
C GLN A 126 -9.56 7.54 14.63
N ASP A 127 -8.78 7.71 15.70
CA ASP A 127 -9.19 7.40 17.08
C ASP A 127 -10.37 8.25 17.54
N TYR A 128 -10.45 9.49 17.10
CA TYR A 128 -11.57 10.39 17.42
C TYR A 128 -12.93 9.84 16.96
N LEU A 129 -12.97 9.06 15.89
CA LEU A 129 -14.20 8.47 15.36
C LEU A 129 -14.68 7.24 16.15
N LEU A 130 -13.79 6.57 16.88
CA LEU A 130 -14.08 5.29 17.55
C LEU A 130 -15.32 5.32 18.45
N PRO A 131 -15.47 6.28 19.39
CA PRO A 131 -16.62 6.31 20.28
C PRO A 131 -17.97 6.38 19.53
N PHE A 132 -18.01 7.13 18.42
CA PHE A 132 -19.23 7.36 17.65
C PHE A 132 -19.58 6.21 16.70
N VAL A 133 -18.58 5.42 16.33
CA VAL A 133 -18.75 4.15 15.61
C VAL A 133 -19.21 3.06 16.57
N GLU A 134 -18.70 3.05 17.80
CA GLU A 134 -19.04 2.09 18.84
C GLU A 134 -20.47 2.25 19.34
N ASP A 135 -20.91 3.47 19.61
CA ASP A 135 -22.25 3.77 20.10
C ASP A 135 -23.32 3.79 18.99
N GLY A 136 -22.89 3.69 17.73
CA GLY A 136 -23.79 3.65 16.56
C GLY A 136 -24.38 5.02 16.16
N THR A 137 -23.91 6.12 16.74
CA THR A 137 -24.27 7.49 16.32
C THR A 137 -23.87 7.72 14.86
N VAL A 138 -22.73 7.17 14.44
CA VAL A 138 -22.20 7.25 13.10
C VAL A 138 -22.00 5.85 12.51
N ILE A 139 -22.47 5.63 11.31
CA ILE A 139 -22.07 4.50 10.46
C ILE A 139 -20.92 4.99 9.59
N LEU A 140 -19.69 4.52 9.87
CA LEU A 140 -18.54 4.89 9.07
C LEU A 140 -18.52 4.10 7.76
N ILE A 141 -18.35 4.80 6.63
CA ILE A 141 -17.94 4.19 5.36
C ILE A 141 -16.62 4.84 4.96
N GLY A 142 -15.51 4.14 5.20
CA GLY A 142 -14.19 4.59 4.76
C GLY A 142 -13.90 4.11 3.33
N ALA A 143 -13.29 4.96 2.51
CA ALA A 143 -12.75 4.57 1.21
C ALA A 143 -11.25 4.84 1.16
N THR A 144 -10.49 3.92 0.58
CA THR A 144 -9.05 4.04 0.41
C THR A 144 -8.58 3.33 -0.86
N THR A 145 -7.50 3.81 -1.45
CA THR A 145 -6.76 3.10 -2.50
C THR A 145 -5.70 2.17 -1.92
N GLU A 146 -5.35 2.34 -0.65
CA GLU A 146 -4.29 1.60 0.04
C GLU A 146 -4.85 0.40 0.81
N ASN A 147 -3.97 -0.54 1.16
CA ASN A 147 -4.36 -1.69 1.97
C ASN A 147 -4.74 -1.25 3.39
N PRO A 148 -6.02 -1.40 3.80
CA PRO A 148 -6.50 -0.87 5.07
C PRO A 148 -5.82 -1.50 6.28
N TYR A 149 -5.29 -2.71 6.18
CA TYR A 149 -4.60 -3.39 7.28
C TYR A 149 -3.29 -2.72 7.68
N PHE A 150 -2.69 -1.89 6.82
CA PHE A 150 -1.48 -1.13 7.11
C PHE A 150 -1.78 0.31 7.54
N GLU A 151 -2.80 0.91 6.95
CA GLU A 151 -3.01 2.35 7.01
C GLU A 151 -4.19 2.78 7.92
N VAL A 152 -5.15 1.89 8.13
CA VAL A 152 -6.31 2.19 8.99
C VAL A 152 -6.09 1.60 10.37
N ASN A 153 -6.46 2.36 11.40
CA ASN A 153 -6.35 1.93 12.80
C ASN A 153 -7.06 0.58 13.03
N SER A 154 -6.35 -0.36 13.64
CA SER A 154 -6.86 -1.70 13.94
C SER A 154 -8.18 -1.69 14.75
N ALA A 155 -8.38 -0.69 15.62
CA ALA A 155 -9.61 -0.52 16.37
C ALA A 155 -10.82 -0.17 15.49
N LEU A 156 -10.64 0.64 14.41
CA LEU A 156 -11.68 0.89 13.41
C LEU A 156 -11.92 -0.34 12.54
N LEU A 157 -10.85 -1.03 12.13
CA LEU A 157 -10.96 -2.25 11.32
C LEU A 157 -11.76 -3.34 12.05
N SER A 158 -11.50 -3.56 13.34
CA SER A 158 -12.22 -4.57 14.13
C SER A 158 -13.73 -4.30 14.25
N ARG A 159 -14.17 -3.08 13.97
CA ARG A 159 -15.58 -2.63 14.02
C ARG A 159 -16.20 -2.41 12.66
N SER A 160 -15.44 -2.67 11.60
CA SER A 160 -15.87 -2.45 10.21
C SER A 160 -15.79 -3.73 9.40
N GLN A 161 -16.68 -3.88 8.43
CA GLN A 161 -16.53 -4.91 7.40
C GLN A 161 -15.68 -4.36 6.25
N ILE A 162 -14.72 -5.14 5.82
CA ILE A 162 -13.75 -4.73 4.78
C ILE A 162 -14.16 -5.37 3.46
N PHE A 163 -14.28 -4.56 2.41
CA PHE A 163 -14.62 -5.02 1.07
C PHE A 163 -13.58 -4.54 0.06
N HIS A 164 -13.01 -5.49 -0.67
CA HIS A 164 -12.10 -5.21 -1.78
C HIS A 164 -12.90 -4.96 -3.05
N LEU A 165 -12.75 -3.78 -3.64
CA LEU A 165 -13.31 -3.48 -4.96
C LEU A 165 -12.24 -3.78 -6.02
N GLU A 166 -12.59 -4.66 -6.93
CA GLU A 166 -11.72 -5.05 -8.03
C GLU A 166 -11.81 -4.06 -9.20
N PRO A 167 -10.78 -3.97 -10.06
CA PRO A 167 -10.90 -3.29 -11.33
C PRO A 167 -12.13 -3.78 -12.10
N LEU A 168 -12.86 -2.87 -12.73
CA LEU A 168 -14.02 -3.27 -13.53
C LEU A 168 -13.58 -4.12 -14.72
N ALA A 169 -14.37 -5.15 -15.04
CA ALA A 169 -14.12 -5.95 -16.23
C ALA A 169 -14.27 -5.10 -17.49
N GLU A 170 -13.52 -5.42 -18.53
CA GLU A 170 -13.62 -4.76 -19.83
C GLU A 170 -15.06 -4.70 -20.36
N SER A 171 -15.81 -5.80 -20.19
CA SER A 171 -17.23 -5.88 -20.57
C SER A 171 -18.12 -4.90 -19.80
N ASP A 172 -17.78 -4.59 -18.54
CA ASP A 172 -18.53 -3.63 -17.73
C ASP A 172 -18.23 -2.20 -18.18
N ILE A 173 -16.94 -1.89 -18.43
CA ILE A 173 -16.53 -0.58 -18.99
C ILE A 173 -17.11 -0.38 -20.38
N TYR A 174 -17.08 -1.40 -21.24
CA TYR A 174 -17.68 -1.32 -22.56
C TYR A 174 -19.17 -0.95 -22.51
N ARG A 175 -19.94 -1.64 -21.65
CA ARG A 175 -21.37 -1.30 -21.43
C ARG A 175 -21.56 0.12 -20.92
N LEU A 176 -20.71 0.55 -19.99
CA LEU A 176 -20.74 1.90 -19.42
C LEU A 176 -20.46 2.96 -20.51
N VAL A 177 -19.48 2.74 -21.37
CA VAL A 177 -19.15 3.61 -22.50
C VAL A 177 -20.33 3.73 -23.46
N LYS A 178 -20.93 2.62 -23.87
CA LYS A 178 -22.11 2.63 -24.75
C LYS A 178 -23.28 3.37 -24.11
N THR A 179 -23.61 3.07 -22.87
CA THR A 179 -24.67 3.76 -22.13
C THR A 179 -24.38 5.27 -22.02
N ALA A 180 -23.13 5.65 -21.78
CA ALA A 180 -22.76 7.06 -21.64
C ALA A 180 -22.93 7.87 -22.94
N VAL A 181 -22.70 7.25 -24.09
CA VAL A 181 -22.93 7.89 -25.40
C VAL A 181 -24.42 7.97 -25.71
N GLU A 182 -25.25 6.97 -25.34
CA GLU A 182 -26.65 6.85 -25.69
C GLU A 182 -27.62 7.55 -24.73
N ASP A 183 -27.25 7.72 -23.43
CA ASP A 183 -28.13 8.32 -22.41
C ASP A 183 -28.31 9.83 -22.66
N ASN A 184 -29.55 10.24 -22.96
CA ASN A 184 -29.91 11.63 -23.21
C ASN A 184 -30.01 12.51 -21.96
N GLU A 185 -30.21 11.91 -20.77
CA GLU A 185 -30.41 12.68 -19.54
C GLU A 185 -29.10 12.90 -18.77
N ARG A 186 -28.29 11.86 -18.65
CA ARG A 186 -27.08 11.86 -17.83
C ARG A 186 -25.81 11.78 -18.68
N GLY A 187 -25.92 11.18 -19.86
CA GLY A 187 -24.83 10.94 -20.78
C GLY A 187 -24.60 12.05 -21.80
N MET A 188 -24.17 11.62 -22.96
CA MET A 188 -23.85 12.49 -24.08
C MET A 188 -24.83 12.32 -25.25
N GLY A 189 -25.94 11.60 -25.07
CA GLY A 189 -26.92 11.31 -26.12
C GLY A 189 -27.53 12.54 -26.76
N ALA A 190 -27.69 13.66 -26.02
CA ALA A 190 -28.17 14.92 -26.52
C ALA A 190 -27.28 15.54 -27.61
N TYR A 191 -26.00 15.13 -27.71
CA TYR A 191 -25.07 15.60 -28.77
C TYR A 191 -25.24 14.80 -30.08
N GLY A 192 -26.04 13.73 -30.09
CA GLY A 192 -26.22 12.89 -31.28
C GLY A 192 -24.96 12.12 -31.71
N ALA A 193 -24.01 11.97 -30.84
CA ALA A 193 -22.74 11.28 -31.10
C ALA A 193 -22.95 9.78 -31.25
N VAL A 194 -22.17 9.16 -32.12
CA VAL A 194 -22.10 7.70 -32.31
C VAL A 194 -20.66 7.25 -32.03
N ILE A 195 -20.51 6.18 -31.28
CA ILE A 195 -19.20 5.54 -31.06
C ILE A 195 -19.15 4.22 -31.82
N THR A 196 -18.07 4.02 -32.59
CA THR A 196 -17.84 2.75 -33.29
C THR A 196 -17.60 1.61 -32.29
N GLU A 197 -17.91 0.39 -32.72
CA GLU A 197 -17.69 -0.79 -31.88
C GLU A 197 -16.20 -0.95 -31.49
N GLU A 198 -15.31 -0.70 -32.42
CA GLU A 198 -13.87 -0.76 -32.25
C GLU A 198 -13.38 0.28 -31.24
N ALA A 199 -13.81 1.54 -31.36
CA ALA A 199 -13.49 2.62 -30.43
C ALA A 199 -13.99 2.32 -29.00
N ALA A 200 -15.22 1.80 -28.88
CA ALA A 200 -15.77 1.48 -27.57
C ALA A 200 -14.99 0.34 -26.87
N ARG A 201 -14.57 -0.69 -27.61
CA ARG A 201 -13.72 -1.77 -27.08
C ARG A 201 -12.33 -1.26 -26.73
N PHE A 202 -11.74 -0.44 -27.57
CA PHE A 202 -10.43 0.15 -27.31
C PHE A 202 -10.44 1.01 -26.03
N ILE A 203 -11.45 1.87 -25.85
CA ILE A 203 -11.60 2.64 -24.61
C ILE A 203 -11.76 1.71 -23.40
N ALA A 204 -12.54 0.63 -23.51
CA ALA A 204 -12.77 -0.31 -22.43
C ALA A 204 -11.47 -1.02 -22.01
N GLU A 205 -10.67 -1.48 -22.96
CA GLU A 205 -9.37 -2.10 -22.72
C GLU A 205 -8.39 -1.13 -22.07
N MET A 206 -8.22 0.06 -22.70
CA MET A 206 -7.24 1.05 -22.28
C MET A 206 -7.58 1.73 -20.93
N ALA A 207 -8.84 1.72 -20.55
CA ALA A 207 -9.25 2.21 -19.23
C ALA A 207 -8.74 1.34 -18.07
N SER A 208 -8.36 0.08 -18.32
CA SER A 208 -7.76 -0.82 -17.34
C SER A 208 -8.60 -0.93 -16.03
N GLY A 209 -9.93 -1.02 -16.17
CA GLY A 209 -10.86 -1.15 -15.06
C GLY A 209 -11.25 0.16 -14.35
N ASP A 210 -10.78 1.32 -14.82
CA ASP A 210 -11.14 2.64 -14.29
C ASP A 210 -12.29 3.28 -15.07
N ALA A 211 -13.50 3.25 -14.51
CA ALA A 211 -14.69 3.84 -15.11
C ALA A 211 -14.58 5.36 -15.33
N ARG A 212 -13.91 6.08 -14.43
CA ARG A 212 -13.75 7.54 -14.55
C ARG A 212 -12.92 7.89 -15.75
N ARG A 213 -11.85 7.12 -16.00
CA ARG A 213 -10.99 7.31 -17.16
C ARG A 213 -11.73 7.04 -18.48
N ALA A 214 -12.51 5.97 -18.54
CA ALA A 214 -13.31 5.66 -19.71
C ALA A 214 -14.33 6.77 -20.01
N LEU A 215 -15.06 7.22 -18.99
CA LEU A 215 -16.06 8.28 -19.16
C LEU A 215 -15.45 9.63 -19.53
N ASN A 216 -14.28 9.97 -18.98
CA ASN A 216 -13.58 11.20 -19.38
C ASN A 216 -13.13 11.14 -20.84
N ALA A 217 -12.68 9.98 -21.34
CA ALA A 217 -12.32 9.80 -22.75
C ALA A 217 -13.55 9.97 -23.66
N VAL A 218 -14.69 9.40 -23.27
CA VAL A 218 -15.96 9.58 -23.99
C VAL A 218 -16.38 11.06 -24.01
N GLU A 219 -16.35 11.73 -22.86
CA GLU A 219 -16.71 13.14 -22.75
C GLU A 219 -15.84 14.02 -23.66
N LEU A 220 -14.52 13.81 -23.60
CA LEU A 220 -13.58 14.54 -24.44
C LEU A 220 -13.83 14.26 -25.93
N GLY A 221 -14.01 13.00 -26.32
CA GLY A 221 -14.27 12.59 -27.68
C GLY A 221 -15.53 13.25 -28.24
N VAL A 222 -16.62 13.27 -27.47
CA VAL A 222 -17.88 13.93 -27.92
C VAL A 222 -17.72 15.45 -28.06
N LEU A 223 -17.02 16.10 -27.11
CA LEU A 223 -16.91 17.56 -27.06
C LEU A 223 -15.90 18.14 -28.05
N THR A 224 -14.95 17.33 -28.54
CA THR A 224 -13.85 17.81 -29.42
C THR A 224 -13.92 17.29 -30.85
N THR A 225 -14.77 16.30 -31.13
CA THR A 225 -14.93 15.78 -32.48
C THR A 225 -15.82 16.72 -33.32
N GLU A 226 -15.36 17.09 -34.50
CA GLU A 226 -16.19 17.82 -35.46
C GLU A 226 -17.16 16.88 -36.20
N PRO A 227 -18.38 17.32 -36.52
CA PRO A 227 -19.31 16.53 -37.32
C PRO A 227 -18.73 16.13 -38.68
N ASP A 228 -19.03 14.91 -39.11
CA ASP A 228 -18.68 14.46 -40.49
C ASP A 228 -19.47 15.22 -41.57
N ASP A 229 -19.20 14.89 -42.83
CA ASP A 229 -19.89 15.50 -44.02
C ASP A 229 -21.43 15.34 -43.97
N LYS A 230 -21.95 14.44 -43.13
CA LYS A 230 -23.38 14.20 -42.92
C LYS A 230 -23.92 14.89 -41.67
N GLY A 231 -23.08 15.65 -40.98
CA GLY A 231 -23.42 16.33 -39.72
C GLY A 231 -23.48 15.40 -38.49
N GLN A 232 -22.89 14.21 -38.56
CA GLN A 232 -22.88 13.25 -37.45
C GLN A 232 -21.55 13.28 -36.71
N LEU A 233 -21.59 13.31 -35.36
CA LEU A 233 -20.40 13.16 -34.53
C LEU A 233 -20.06 11.67 -34.42
N VAL A 234 -18.93 11.26 -35.00
CA VAL A 234 -18.49 9.86 -34.98
C VAL A 234 -17.20 9.75 -34.18
N ILE A 235 -17.25 9.04 -33.05
CA ILE A 235 -16.06 8.65 -32.30
C ILE A 235 -15.57 7.33 -32.89
N ASP A 236 -14.56 7.41 -33.72
CA ASP A 236 -13.85 6.27 -34.28
C ASP A 236 -12.62 5.89 -33.44
N LEU A 237 -11.85 4.90 -33.90
CA LEU A 237 -10.66 4.43 -33.20
C LEU A 237 -9.60 5.54 -33.06
N SER A 238 -9.40 6.36 -34.08
CA SER A 238 -8.41 7.45 -34.06
C SER A 238 -8.74 8.48 -32.99
N VAL A 239 -10.00 8.90 -32.88
CA VAL A 239 -10.48 9.82 -31.87
C VAL A 239 -10.34 9.16 -30.48
N ALA A 240 -10.66 7.87 -30.34
CA ALA A 240 -10.52 7.15 -29.08
C ALA A 240 -9.05 7.06 -28.62
N GLU A 241 -8.11 6.83 -29.53
CA GLU A 241 -6.67 6.80 -29.25
C GLU A 241 -6.16 8.16 -28.75
N GLU A 242 -6.63 9.26 -29.30
CA GLU A 242 -6.27 10.61 -28.87
C GLU A 242 -6.86 10.95 -27.48
N CYS A 243 -8.11 10.55 -27.24
CA CYS A 243 -8.83 10.91 -26.01
C CYS A 243 -8.42 10.08 -24.80
N ILE A 244 -8.02 8.82 -25.00
CA ILE A 244 -7.56 7.98 -23.90
C ILE A 244 -6.04 7.93 -23.86
N GLN A 245 -5.43 8.92 -23.23
CA GLN A 245 -3.98 8.92 -23.05
C GLN A 245 -3.53 7.57 -22.47
N ARG A 246 -2.46 6.97 -23.03
CA ARG A 246 -1.82 5.80 -22.43
C ARG A 246 -1.53 6.12 -20.97
N LYS A 247 -2.01 5.26 -20.08
CA LYS A 247 -1.50 5.24 -18.72
C LYS A 247 0.00 4.98 -18.86
N SER A 248 0.87 5.93 -18.52
CA SER A 248 2.14 5.52 -17.88
C SER A 248 1.70 4.54 -16.82
N VAL A 249 2.28 3.34 -16.78
CA VAL A 249 1.91 2.28 -15.85
C VAL A 249 1.73 2.96 -14.49
N ASN A 250 0.49 3.24 -14.08
CA ASN A 250 0.23 3.91 -12.82
C ASN A 250 0.49 2.87 -11.75
N TYR A 251 1.68 2.90 -11.33
CA TYR A 251 2.14 2.46 -10.06
C TYR A 251 1.46 3.41 -9.08
N ASP A 252 0.40 2.95 -8.48
CA ASP A 252 -0.19 3.63 -7.35
C ASP A 252 0.86 3.54 -6.25
N ARG A 253 1.51 4.67 -5.93
CA ARG A 253 2.60 4.73 -4.95
C ARG A 253 2.19 4.18 -3.59
N ASP A 254 0.90 4.06 -3.36
CA ASP A 254 0.30 3.71 -2.08
C ASP A 254 -0.70 2.52 -2.18
N GLY A 255 -0.78 1.80 -3.32
CA GLY A 255 -1.72 0.69 -3.54
C GLY A 255 -1.11 -0.70 -3.38
N ASP A 256 -1.96 -1.75 -3.32
CA ASP A 256 -1.55 -3.16 -3.21
C ASP A 256 -0.48 -3.56 -4.26
N ASN A 257 -0.57 -3.04 -5.48
CA ASN A 257 0.42 -3.23 -6.54
C ASN A 257 1.82 -2.69 -6.17
N HIS A 258 1.91 -1.64 -5.35
CA HIS A 258 3.17 -1.11 -4.84
C HIS A 258 3.85 -2.13 -3.93
N TYR A 259 3.14 -2.59 -2.91
CA TYR A 259 3.65 -3.58 -1.96
C TYR A 259 3.96 -4.92 -2.64
N ASP A 260 3.14 -5.33 -3.62
CA ASP A 260 3.36 -6.56 -4.39
C ASP A 260 4.63 -6.49 -5.23
N ASN A 261 4.90 -5.38 -5.92
CA ASN A 261 6.14 -5.20 -6.69
C ASN A 261 7.38 -5.16 -5.79
N ILE A 262 7.32 -4.44 -4.66
CA ILE A 262 8.40 -4.42 -3.66
C ILE A 262 8.64 -5.83 -3.11
N SER A 263 7.57 -6.53 -2.75
CA SER A 263 7.64 -7.90 -2.24
C SER A 263 8.23 -8.87 -3.27
N ALA A 264 7.82 -8.75 -4.53
CA ALA A 264 8.34 -9.55 -5.64
C ALA A 264 9.82 -9.22 -5.89
N PHE A 265 10.22 -7.95 -5.87
CA PHE A 265 11.61 -7.51 -5.99
C PHE A 265 12.50 -8.13 -4.91
N ILE A 266 12.09 -8.01 -3.64
CA ILE A 266 12.83 -8.59 -2.51
C ILE A 266 12.91 -10.12 -2.64
N LYS A 267 11.79 -10.78 -2.94
CA LYS A 267 11.72 -12.24 -3.09
C LYS A 267 12.57 -12.73 -4.26
N SER A 268 12.68 -11.97 -5.35
CA SER A 268 13.52 -12.30 -6.49
C SER A 268 15.01 -12.25 -6.12
N MET A 269 15.45 -11.20 -5.40
CA MET A 269 16.82 -11.12 -4.89
C MET A 269 17.12 -12.25 -3.89
N ARG A 270 16.20 -12.55 -2.98
CA ARG A 270 16.30 -13.65 -2.01
C ARG A 270 16.33 -15.01 -2.69
N GLY A 271 15.51 -15.19 -3.71
CA GLY A 271 15.37 -16.44 -4.48
C GLY A 271 16.46 -16.68 -5.53
N THR A 272 17.45 -15.78 -5.65
CA THR A 272 18.56 -15.90 -6.61
C THR A 272 18.09 -15.85 -8.06
N ASP A 273 17.16 -14.95 -8.36
CA ASP A 273 16.71 -14.65 -9.73
C ASP A 273 17.05 -13.20 -10.10
N PRO A 274 18.22 -12.94 -10.70
CA PRO A 274 18.64 -11.62 -11.11
C PRO A 274 17.80 -11.02 -12.24
N ASP A 275 17.22 -11.82 -13.11
CA ASP A 275 16.39 -11.34 -14.22
C ASP A 275 15.07 -10.80 -13.68
N ALA A 276 14.40 -11.53 -12.79
CA ALA A 276 13.21 -11.07 -12.12
C ALA A 276 13.49 -9.83 -11.24
N ALA A 277 14.62 -9.80 -10.53
CA ALA A 277 15.02 -8.64 -9.73
C ALA A 277 15.16 -7.38 -10.59
N VAL A 278 15.86 -7.45 -11.72
CA VAL A 278 16.00 -6.31 -12.65
C VAL A 278 14.66 -5.93 -13.28
N PHE A 279 13.80 -6.89 -13.61
CA PHE A 279 12.47 -6.63 -14.13
C PHE A 279 11.59 -5.85 -13.14
N TYR A 280 11.51 -6.30 -11.87
CA TYR A 280 10.73 -5.60 -10.85
C TYR A 280 11.34 -4.24 -10.47
N LEU A 281 12.67 -4.12 -10.50
CA LEU A 281 13.35 -2.82 -10.40
C LEU A 281 12.89 -1.86 -11.48
N ALA A 282 12.87 -2.31 -12.74
CA ALA A 282 12.43 -1.48 -13.87
C ALA A 282 10.96 -1.05 -13.71
N ARG A 283 10.07 -1.97 -13.27
CA ARG A 283 8.67 -1.64 -12.98
C ARG A 283 8.51 -0.60 -11.88
N MET A 284 9.30 -0.67 -10.81
CA MET A 284 9.28 0.32 -9.72
C MET A 284 9.77 1.68 -10.20
N LEU A 285 10.85 1.72 -11.01
CA LEU A 285 11.40 2.96 -11.55
C LEU A 285 10.47 3.63 -12.56
N ASP A 286 9.88 2.86 -13.48
CA ASP A 286 8.89 3.35 -14.45
C ASP A 286 7.65 3.92 -13.75
N ALA A 287 7.28 3.32 -12.65
CA ALA A 287 6.21 3.77 -11.79
C ALA A 287 6.54 5.00 -10.92
N GLY A 288 7.78 5.48 -10.98
CA GLY A 288 8.24 6.66 -10.24
C GLY A 288 8.52 6.43 -8.76
N GLU A 289 8.87 5.18 -8.37
CA GLU A 289 9.33 4.87 -7.01
C GLU A 289 10.58 5.65 -6.67
N ASP A 290 10.72 6.04 -5.39
CA ASP A 290 11.91 6.74 -4.91
C ASP A 290 13.16 5.85 -5.05
N PRO A 291 14.15 6.24 -5.88
CA PRO A 291 15.38 5.47 -6.03
C PRO A 291 16.13 5.21 -4.71
N LYS A 292 15.98 6.12 -3.73
CA LYS A 292 16.58 5.95 -2.39
C LYS A 292 15.86 4.87 -1.59
N PHE A 293 14.53 4.75 -1.75
CA PHE A 293 13.76 3.68 -1.15
C PHE A 293 14.19 2.32 -1.72
N ILE A 294 14.33 2.21 -3.04
CA ILE A 294 14.81 0.99 -3.70
C ILE A 294 16.21 0.62 -3.20
N ALA A 295 17.13 1.59 -3.13
CA ALA A 295 18.49 1.38 -2.62
C ALA A 295 18.49 0.83 -1.18
N ARG A 296 17.63 1.37 -0.30
CA ARG A 296 17.46 0.84 1.07
C ARG A 296 17.00 -0.63 1.08
N ARG A 297 16.08 -1.02 0.18
CA ARG A 297 15.63 -2.41 0.09
C ARG A 297 16.75 -3.35 -0.36
N ILE A 298 17.58 -2.92 -1.29
CA ILE A 298 18.77 -3.69 -1.71
C ILE A 298 19.75 -3.87 -0.54
N MET A 299 20.04 -2.80 0.24
CA MET A 299 20.90 -2.88 1.42
C MET A 299 20.37 -3.84 2.49
N ILE A 300 19.07 -3.80 2.75
CA ILE A 300 18.43 -4.72 3.71
C ILE A 300 18.59 -6.16 3.23
N CYS A 301 18.25 -6.45 1.97
CA CYS A 301 18.38 -7.79 1.38
C CYS A 301 19.84 -8.29 1.39
N ALA A 302 20.81 -7.41 1.12
CA ALA A 302 22.24 -7.74 1.21
C ALA A 302 22.67 -8.15 2.62
N SER A 303 22.08 -7.59 3.68
CA SER A 303 22.38 -7.95 5.07
C SER A 303 21.55 -9.11 5.58
N GLU A 304 20.26 -9.18 5.22
CA GLU A 304 19.30 -10.15 5.71
C GLU A 304 19.44 -11.50 5.03
N ASP A 305 19.54 -11.51 3.67
CA ASP A 305 19.46 -12.72 2.86
C ASP A 305 20.83 -13.20 2.34
N VAL A 306 21.80 -12.31 2.19
CA VAL A 306 23.19 -12.66 1.80
C VAL A 306 24.10 -12.73 3.02
N GLY A 307 24.05 -11.71 3.88
CA GLY A 307 24.83 -11.66 5.11
C GLY A 307 26.32 -11.94 4.90
N ASN A 308 26.88 -12.78 5.75
CA ASN A 308 28.30 -13.18 5.67
C ASN A 308 28.61 -14.28 4.64
N ALA A 309 27.60 -14.76 3.90
CA ALA A 309 27.89 -15.66 2.78
C ALA A 309 28.65 -14.93 1.66
N ASP A 310 28.38 -13.64 1.46
CA ASP A 310 29.17 -12.72 0.65
C ASP A 310 29.18 -11.30 1.26
N PRO A 311 30.17 -10.95 2.06
CA PRO A 311 30.28 -9.61 2.69
C PRO A 311 30.35 -8.45 1.68
N GLN A 312 30.76 -8.72 0.44
CA GLN A 312 30.81 -7.69 -0.61
C GLN A 312 29.42 -7.23 -1.04
N ALA A 313 28.37 -8.04 -0.86
CA ALA A 313 27.02 -7.66 -1.24
C ALA A 313 26.56 -6.37 -0.53
N LEU A 314 26.83 -6.25 0.78
CA LEU A 314 26.51 -5.05 1.54
C LEU A 314 27.38 -3.85 1.09
N VAL A 315 28.66 -4.05 0.82
CA VAL A 315 29.57 -3.00 0.34
C VAL A 315 29.08 -2.43 -0.99
N VAL A 316 28.72 -3.29 -1.94
CA VAL A 316 28.16 -2.90 -3.25
C VAL A 316 26.83 -2.16 -3.07
N ALA A 317 25.94 -2.67 -2.23
CA ALA A 317 24.64 -2.04 -1.99
C ALA A 317 24.76 -0.65 -1.35
N VAL A 318 25.68 -0.47 -0.39
CA VAL A 318 25.95 0.83 0.24
C VAL A 318 26.58 1.81 -0.76
N ALA A 319 27.57 1.37 -1.55
CA ALA A 319 28.19 2.19 -2.58
C ALA A 319 27.17 2.65 -3.63
N ALA A 320 26.28 1.75 -4.08
CA ALA A 320 25.19 2.09 -4.99
C ALA A 320 24.23 3.12 -4.36
N SER A 321 23.83 2.94 -3.11
CA SER A 321 22.96 3.89 -2.39
C SER A 321 23.57 5.30 -2.33
N GLN A 322 24.84 5.41 -1.99
CA GLN A 322 25.56 6.70 -1.97
C GLN A 322 25.68 7.31 -3.37
N GLY A 323 25.89 6.47 -4.39
CA GLY A 323 25.93 6.89 -5.78
C GLY A 323 24.60 7.44 -6.27
N VAL A 324 23.49 6.77 -5.93
CA VAL A 324 22.11 7.21 -6.24
C VAL A 324 21.83 8.62 -5.71
N GLU A 325 22.29 8.93 -4.49
CA GLU A 325 22.11 10.28 -3.91
C GLU A 325 22.90 11.38 -4.62
N ARG A 326 24.07 11.03 -5.19
CA ARG A 326 24.97 12.00 -5.83
C ARG A 326 24.64 12.22 -7.29
N ILE A 327 24.22 11.18 -8.00
CA ILE A 327 24.04 11.19 -9.45
C ILE A 327 22.60 11.57 -9.82
N GLY A 328 21.61 10.96 -9.12
CA GLY A 328 20.18 11.13 -9.44
C GLY A 328 19.74 10.37 -10.70
N MET A 329 18.48 10.51 -11.05
CA MET A 329 17.91 9.93 -12.27
C MET A 329 18.22 10.80 -13.50
N PRO A 330 18.37 10.22 -14.69
CA PRO A 330 18.09 8.81 -15.03
C PRO A 330 19.24 7.83 -14.79
N GLU A 331 20.47 8.26 -14.52
CA GLU A 331 21.66 7.40 -14.44
C GLU A 331 21.69 6.53 -13.18
N ALA A 332 21.04 6.94 -12.08
CA ALA A 332 20.94 6.17 -10.84
C ALA A 332 20.38 4.75 -11.06
N ARG A 333 19.55 4.54 -12.11
CA ARG A 333 19.03 3.22 -12.50
C ARG A 333 20.13 2.19 -12.77
N ILE A 334 21.29 2.63 -13.26
CA ILE A 334 22.42 1.75 -13.60
C ILE A 334 23.04 1.20 -12.33
N LEU A 335 23.25 2.06 -11.33
CA LEU A 335 23.78 1.68 -10.02
C LEU A 335 22.85 0.73 -9.27
N LEU A 336 21.55 1.01 -9.32
CA LEU A 336 20.51 0.16 -8.72
C LEU A 336 20.45 -1.22 -9.38
N SER A 337 20.55 -1.26 -10.74
CA SER A 337 20.57 -2.52 -11.49
C SER A 337 21.79 -3.35 -11.17
N GLN A 338 22.97 -2.74 -11.12
CA GLN A 338 24.22 -3.42 -10.74
C GLN A 338 24.11 -4.02 -9.34
N ALA A 339 23.64 -3.25 -8.35
CA ALA A 339 23.52 -3.72 -6.98
C ALA A 339 22.46 -4.81 -6.83
N ALA A 340 21.28 -4.65 -7.46
CA ALA A 340 20.23 -5.65 -7.42
C ALA A 340 20.67 -6.97 -8.05
N ALA A 341 21.30 -6.93 -9.23
CA ALA A 341 21.82 -8.12 -9.90
C ALA A 341 22.91 -8.80 -9.06
N TYR A 342 23.81 -8.04 -8.45
CA TYR A 342 24.85 -8.58 -7.58
C TYR A 342 24.26 -9.30 -6.37
N VAL A 343 23.38 -8.62 -5.62
CA VAL A 343 22.72 -9.18 -4.44
C VAL A 343 21.88 -10.42 -4.79
N ALA A 344 21.16 -10.36 -5.93
CA ALA A 344 20.40 -11.51 -6.41
C ALA A 344 21.31 -12.73 -6.73
N SER A 345 22.50 -12.51 -7.31
CA SER A 345 23.42 -13.56 -7.73
C SER A 345 24.33 -14.08 -6.60
N ALA A 346 24.43 -13.36 -5.48
CA ALA A 346 25.29 -13.74 -4.37
C ALA A 346 24.81 -15.02 -3.65
N PRO A 347 25.72 -15.81 -3.04
CA PRO A 347 25.33 -16.91 -2.16
C PRO A 347 24.52 -16.39 -0.97
N LYS A 348 23.52 -17.18 -0.53
CA LYS A 348 22.55 -16.75 0.48
C LYS A 348 22.85 -17.33 1.86
N SER A 349 22.70 -16.47 2.88
CA SER A 349 22.66 -16.87 4.29
C SER A 349 21.85 -15.85 5.11
N ASN A 350 20.91 -16.33 5.87
CA ASN A 350 20.15 -15.55 6.85
C ASN A 350 20.69 -15.73 8.27
N ALA A 351 21.88 -16.29 8.46
CA ALA A 351 22.43 -16.58 9.78
C ALA A 351 22.54 -15.34 10.68
N CYS A 352 22.81 -14.17 10.11
CA CYS A 352 22.94 -12.93 10.87
C CYS A 352 21.61 -12.45 11.47
N ILE A 353 20.53 -12.44 10.67
CA ILE A 353 19.21 -12.03 11.16
C ILE A 353 18.67 -13.05 12.15
N MET A 354 18.78 -14.33 11.87
CA MET A 354 18.39 -15.40 12.81
C MET A 354 19.13 -15.30 14.15
N ALA A 355 20.41 -14.91 14.14
CA ALA A 355 21.20 -14.73 15.33
C ALA A 355 20.65 -13.60 16.22
N VAL A 356 20.40 -12.42 15.65
CA VAL A 356 19.92 -11.27 16.41
C VAL A 356 18.48 -11.45 16.86
N ASP A 357 17.61 -12.05 16.03
CA ASP A 357 16.22 -12.31 16.39
C ASP A 357 16.11 -13.31 17.55
N LYS A 358 16.86 -14.42 17.50
CA LYS A 358 16.93 -15.37 18.62
C LYS A 358 17.43 -14.70 19.90
N ALA A 359 18.46 -13.87 19.81
CA ALA A 359 18.99 -13.16 20.97
C ALA A 359 17.96 -12.17 21.54
N LEU A 360 17.27 -11.41 20.70
CA LEU A 360 16.23 -10.47 21.11
C LEU A 360 15.03 -11.18 21.76
N GLU A 361 14.62 -12.33 21.23
CA GLU A 361 13.57 -13.15 21.80
C GLU A 361 13.93 -13.61 23.22
N MET A 362 15.16 -14.11 23.42
CA MET A 362 15.62 -14.54 24.74
C MET A 362 15.71 -13.39 25.74
N VAL A 363 16.21 -12.23 25.32
CA VAL A 363 16.27 -11.01 26.17
C VAL A 363 14.86 -10.57 26.62
N LYS A 364 13.84 -10.76 25.79
CA LYS A 364 12.45 -10.36 26.09
C LYS A 364 11.68 -11.41 26.92
N SER A 365 11.99 -12.69 26.76
CA SER A 365 11.17 -13.78 27.28
C SER A 365 11.64 -14.35 28.57
N GLN A 366 12.92 -14.16 28.97
CA GLN A 366 13.51 -14.77 30.18
C GLN A 366 14.54 -13.87 30.86
N ASN A 367 14.91 -14.25 32.11
CA ASN A 367 16.05 -13.65 32.77
C ASN A 367 17.35 -14.14 32.14
N THR A 368 18.09 -13.23 31.50
CA THR A 368 19.34 -13.53 30.80
C THR A 368 20.59 -13.42 31.68
N GLY A 369 20.41 -13.20 32.99
CA GLY A 369 21.51 -13.08 33.96
C GLY A 369 22.26 -11.73 33.86
N GLN A 370 23.36 -11.67 34.58
CA GLN A 370 24.24 -10.49 34.61
C GLN A 370 25.52 -10.73 33.79
N VAL A 371 26.09 -9.64 33.32
CA VAL A 371 27.40 -9.69 32.66
C VAL A 371 28.43 -10.30 33.63
N PRO A 372 29.21 -11.30 33.20
CA PRO A 372 30.25 -11.90 34.04
C PRO A 372 31.18 -10.86 34.64
N PRO A 373 31.54 -10.96 35.92
CA PRO A 373 32.30 -9.91 36.63
C PRO A 373 33.61 -9.50 35.94
N TYR A 374 34.33 -10.45 35.36
CA TYR A 374 35.58 -10.19 34.63
C TYR A 374 35.41 -9.45 33.31
N LEU A 375 34.20 -9.42 32.74
CA LEU A 375 33.87 -8.65 31.54
C LEU A 375 33.32 -7.25 31.84
N ARG A 376 33.03 -6.95 33.12
CA ARG A 376 32.51 -5.63 33.49
C ARG A 376 33.58 -4.57 33.41
N ASP A 377 33.16 -3.32 33.14
CA ASP A 377 34.07 -2.19 33.05
C ASP A 377 34.91 -2.02 34.31
N ALA A 378 36.23 -1.92 34.14
CA ALA A 378 37.22 -1.79 35.23
C ALA A 378 37.96 -0.43 35.18
N HIS A 379 37.56 0.54 34.33
CA HIS A 379 38.26 1.79 34.15
C HIS A 379 37.93 2.88 35.17
N TYR A 380 37.11 2.59 36.20
CA TYR A 380 36.75 3.55 37.22
C TYR A 380 37.35 3.20 38.62
N GLY A 381 37.53 4.25 39.48
CA GLY A 381 38.07 4.07 40.80
C GLY A 381 37.14 3.22 41.69
N GLY A 382 37.65 2.11 42.19
CA GLY A 382 36.87 1.16 42.99
C GLY A 382 36.39 -0.09 42.31
N ALA A 383 36.47 -0.18 40.96
CA ALA A 383 36.06 -1.34 40.19
C ALA A 383 36.66 -2.66 40.69
N LYS A 384 37.97 -2.65 41.02
CA LYS A 384 38.65 -3.81 41.59
C LYS A 384 38.09 -4.27 42.96
N LYS A 385 37.60 -3.35 43.78
CA LYS A 385 36.95 -3.70 45.06
C LYS A 385 35.62 -4.44 44.89
N LEU A 386 34.97 -4.21 43.73
CA LEU A 386 33.74 -4.87 43.32
C LEU A 386 33.98 -6.14 42.49
N GLY A 387 35.25 -6.55 42.33
CA GLY A 387 35.61 -7.72 41.50
C GLY A 387 35.50 -7.53 40.01
N HIS A 388 35.30 -6.29 39.50
CA HIS A 388 35.13 -6.01 38.08
C HIS A 388 36.47 -6.10 37.35
N GLY A 389 36.50 -6.77 36.22
CA GLY A 389 37.68 -6.94 35.37
C GLY A 389 38.72 -7.92 35.88
N ILE A 390 38.52 -8.48 37.08
CA ILE A 390 39.49 -9.44 37.67
C ILE A 390 39.32 -10.80 37.00
N GLY A 391 40.43 -11.33 36.46
CA GLY A 391 40.44 -12.63 35.78
C GLY A 391 40.09 -12.58 34.28
N TYR A 392 39.91 -11.38 33.71
CA TYR A 392 39.79 -11.23 32.25
C TYR A 392 41.08 -11.65 31.57
N LYS A 393 40.99 -12.55 30.62
CA LYS A 393 42.10 -12.98 29.76
C LYS A 393 42.08 -12.16 28.48
N TYR A 394 43.13 -11.35 28.26
CA TYR A 394 43.24 -10.53 27.05
C TYR A 394 43.66 -11.39 25.86
N ALA A 395 42.76 -11.59 24.89
CA ALA A 395 42.96 -12.54 23.80
C ALA A 395 44.21 -12.30 22.96
N HIS A 396 44.66 -11.05 22.83
CA HIS A 396 45.88 -10.72 22.09
C HIS A 396 47.20 -11.19 22.74
N ASP A 397 47.16 -11.57 24.01
CA ASP A 397 48.33 -12.12 24.71
C ASP A 397 48.49 -13.64 24.44
N TYR A 398 47.54 -14.25 23.71
CA TYR A 398 47.52 -15.68 23.43
C TYR A 398 47.76 -15.98 21.96
N PRO A 399 48.23 -17.19 21.60
CA PRO A 399 48.44 -17.60 20.21
C PRO A 399 47.16 -17.48 19.38
N GLU A 400 47.31 -17.02 18.13
CA GLU A 400 46.18 -16.75 17.21
C GLU A 400 45.16 -15.75 17.76
N HIS A 401 45.55 -14.97 18.80
CA HIS A 401 44.65 -14.01 19.47
C HIS A 401 43.35 -14.63 19.97
N TYR A 402 43.42 -15.90 20.44
CA TYR A 402 42.27 -16.64 20.96
C TYR A 402 42.62 -17.27 22.32
N VAL A 403 41.67 -17.17 23.22
CA VAL A 403 41.70 -17.85 24.52
C VAL A 403 40.30 -18.35 24.90
N LYS A 404 40.23 -19.58 25.40
CA LYS A 404 38.98 -20.14 25.83
C LYS A 404 38.52 -19.45 27.11
N GLN A 405 37.46 -18.68 27.00
CA GLN A 405 36.84 -17.93 28.09
C GLN A 405 35.33 -17.82 27.83
N GLN A 406 34.53 -17.82 28.88
CA GLN A 406 33.10 -17.61 28.78
C GLN A 406 32.80 -16.13 28.56
N TYR A 407 32.03 -15.79 27.56
CA TYR A 407 31.61 -14.40 27.26
C TYR A 407 30.13 -14.15 27.52
N LEU A 408 29.29 -15.18 27.50
CA LEU A 408 27.88 -15.07 27.82
C LEU A 408 27.66 -15.20 29.34
N PRO A 409 26.55 -14.63 29.87
CA PRO A 409 26.09 -14.89 31.22
C PRO A 409 25.95 -16.39 31.50
N ASP A 410 25.98 -16.78 32.80
CA ASP A 410 25.92 -18.18 33.20
C ASP A 410 24.65 -18.89 32.72
N GLU A 411 23.53 -18.16 32.67
CA GLU A 411 22.24 -18.63 32.18
C GLU A 411 22.24 -18.96 30.70
N LEU A 412 23.16 -18.35 29.93
CA LEU A 412 23.23 -18.47 28.48
C LEU A 412 24.53 -19.10 27.97
N LYS A 413 25.38 -19.62 28.82
CA LYS A 413 26.73 -20.11 28.48
C LYS A 413 26.77 -21.17 27.37
N GLU A 414 25.71 -21.97 27.27
CA GLU A 414 25.59 -23.04 26.26
C GLU A 414 24.92 -22.57 24.95
N GLU A 415 24.39 -21.34 24.95
CA GLU A 415 23.65 -20.84 23.81
C GLU A 415 24.57 -20.54 22.62
N ARG A 416 24.01 -20.74 21.43
CA ARG A 416 24.62 -20.35 20.15
C ARG A 416 23.62 -19.53 19.35
N PHE A 417 23.96 -18.27 19.12
CA PHE A 417 23.15 -17.35 18.34
C PHE A 417 23.57 -17.38 16.87
N TYR A 418 24.84 -17.12 16.58
CA TYR A 418 25.36 -17.13 15.23
C TYR A 418 25.83 -18.53 14.83
N VAL A 419 25.13 -19.10 13.85
CA VAL A 419 25.44 -20.43 13.30
C VAL A 419 25.72 -20.28 11.79
N PRO A 420 27.00 -20.11 11.39
CA PRO A 420 27.35 -19.93 9.97
C PRO A 420 26.97 -21.14 9.14
N THR A 421 26.49 -20.86 7.92
CA THR A 421 26.12 -21.88 6.94
C THR A 421 27.35 -22.46 6.22
N GLU A 422 27.12 -23.33 5.23
CA GLU A 422 28.16 -23.84 4.32
C GLU A 422 28.25 -22.99 3.04
N ASN A 423 27.47 -21.88 2.94
CA ASN A 423 27.38 -21.11 1.73
C ASN A 423 28.46 -19.99 1.71
N GLY A 424 29.07 -19.82 0.55
CA GLY A 424 30.01 -18.72 0.27
C GLY A 424 31.14 -18.59 1.30
N TYR A 425 31.33 -17.36 1.77
CA TYR A 425 32.39 -17.05 2.74
C TYR A 425 32.12 -17.61 4.15
N GLU A 426 30.86 -17.86 4.53
CA GLU A 426 30.53 -18.46 5.82
C GLU A 426 31.13 -19.83 6.04
N LYS A 427 31.37 -20.60 4.97
CA LYS A 427 32.13 -21.84 5.07
C LYS A 427 33.53 -21.65 5.68
N LYS A 428 34.21 -20.55 5.30
CA LYS A 428 35.53 -20.18 5.88
C LYS A 428 35.39 -19.74 7.33
N ILE A 429 34.37 -18.93 7.66
CA ILE A 429 34.08 -18.51 9.03
C ILE A 429 33.82 -19.73 9.91
N LYS A 430 32.98 -20.65 9.44
CA LYS A 430 32.64 -21.89 10.17
C LYS A 430 33.88 -22.74 10.45
N ALA A 431 34.73 -22.95 9.44
CA ALA A 431 35.97 -23.70 9.57
C ALA A 431 36.91 -23.04 10.59
N HIS A 432 37.09 -21.71 10.52
CA HIS A 432 37.90 -20.95 11.46
C HIS A 432 37.38 -21.04 12.90
N LEU A 433 36.08 -20.82 13.11
CA LEU A 433 35.47 -20.93 14.45
C LEU A 433 35.56 -22.36 15.02
N LYS A 434 35.43 -23.37 14.16
CA LYS A 434 35.63 -24.77 14.57
C LYS A 434 37.06 -25.02 15.00
N HIS A 435 38.05 -24.61 14.19
CA HIS A 435 39.48 -24.74 14.51
C HIS A 435 39.81 -24.11 15.88
N LEU A 436 39.38 -22.87 16.14
CA LEU A 436 39.62 -22.20 17.41
C LEU A 436 39.01 -22.92 18.61
N ARG A 437 37.77 -23.46 18.47
CA ARG A 437 37.04 -24.11 19.55
C ARG A 437 37.53 -25.50 19.89
N GLU A 438 38.12 -26.22 18.93
CA GLU A 438 38.65 -27.58 19.08
C GLU A 438 40.11 -27.61 19.58
N ARG A 439 40.75 -26.45 19.67
CA ARG A 439 42.10 -26.37 20.26
C ARG A 439 42.05 -26.78 21.73
N GLU A 440 42.81 -27.79 22.07
CA GLU A 440 43.21 -28.05 23.45
C GLU A 440 44.23 -27.00 23.89
N GLU A 441 44.13 -26.55 25.16
CA GLU A 441 45.04 -25.52 25.73
C GLU A 441 46.50 -26.00 25.78
#